data_04c6c2803be21d69812b8c4f2e7a2118
#
_entry.id   04c6c2803be21d69812b8c4f2e7a2118
#
_cell.length_a   1.000
_cell.length_b   1.000
_cell.length_c   1.000
_cell.angle_alpha   90.00
_cell.angle_beta   90.00
_cell.angle_gamma   90.00
#
_symmetry.space_group_name_H-M   'P 1'
#
loop_
_entity.id
_entity.type
_entity.pdbx_description
1 polymer ?
#
loop_
_entity_poly.entity_id
_entity_poly.type
_entity_poly.pdbx_seq_one_letter_code
_entity_poly.pdbx_strand_id
1 'polypeptide(L)'
;MNKKLMQGTFWLTFANLLCKVLGVVYLIPWLSMMGNNQDGMLATTLYNVGYLPYGLFLMLGTVGFPNAIAKKVAVATKEGDQEACGVIFRSTINIMFVIGIVSAALMYLFAPLLAGISPIANVNNGILAIRSLCPSLVAIPILSAMRGYFQGKNNLRPYGSSLIIEQAVRVLVILAGTYYLRVLTDGSIVEAVLISTVASFFGGLAAIIHMYFVGRKNDYFRLKDFLISSRYFQKENRSASVSIIRETLPFIFVGSVITIVQMIDQVTMKPLLHFFRPAIADQQLEFLFSRASVNPNKLTLILISMVGTVAISSLPILSTLKKKDRLQIEKTVGDSFSIAVLILLPSLAGMSLLAGPLYTLFFGYDPDSVGYFQFALLASLFFSLFTILSTMLQSLNHHLVAIRLTVDAIILKLVFQVIGLALLGGYGMSFSNTIAFGIVFVRGYQYMCKEYRIAPFVRISQYFLKTFRSTFFMLVVCSLVFLMLNTQLSMTSKAHAVVYCGVIGIVGGITFLFAQFGRNGLQHVRNFKNRHQEN
;
A
#
# COMPACT_ATOMS: atom_id res chain seq x y z
N MET A 1 -3.32 4.23 30.30
CA MET A 1 -2.80 4.68 28.98
C MET A 1 -3.12 6.16 28.83
N ASN A 2 -2.17 7.00 28.41
CA ASN A 2 -2.37 8.46 28.38
C ASN A 2 -3.48 8.83 27.36
N LYS A 3 -4.56 9.52 27.80
CA LYS A 3 -5.74 9.88 27.00
C LYS A 3 -5.37 10.63 25.70
N LYS A 4 -4.33 11.48 25.76
CA LYS A 4 -3.80 12.19 24.58
C LYS A 4 -3.18 11.24 23.53
N LEU A 5 -2.45 10.21 23.98
CA LEU A 5 -1.83 9.23 23.09
C LEU A 5 -2.90 8.38 22.39
N MET A 6 -3.91 7.94 23.13
CA MET A 6 -5.02 7.15 22.59
C MET A 6 -5.83 7.94 21.55
N GLN A 7 -6.15 9.20 21.85
CA GLN A 7 -6.82 10.09 20.88
C GLN A 7 -5.97 10.35 19.62
N GLY A 8 -4.66 10.55 19.80
CA GLY A 8 -3.75 10.76 18.68
C GLY A 8 -3.63 9.54 17.76
N THR A 9 -3.52 8.35 18.36
CA THR A 9 -3.47 7.07 17.62
C THR A 9 -4.77 6.81 16.86
N PHE A 10 -5.92 7.01 17.50
CA PHE A 10 -7.23 6.90 16.85
C PHE A 10 -7.34 7.83 15.65
N TRP A 11 -6.97 9.12 15.82
CA TRP A 11 -7.00 10.12 14.75
C TRP A 11 -6.09 9.74 13.57
N LEU A 12 -4.89 9.25 13.86
CA LEU A 12 -3.95 8.82 12.82
C LEU A 12 -4.48 7.58 12.06
N THR A 13 -5.06 6.62 12.77
CA THR A 13 -5.68 5.43 12.16
C THR A 13 -6.85 5.81 11.27
N PHE A 14 -7.73 6.70 11.76
CA PHE A 14 -8.85 7.23 11.00
C PHE A 14 -8.38 7.95 9.72
N ALA A 15 -7.37 8.84 9.85
CA ALA A 15 -6.80 9.56 8.73
C ALA A 15 -6.23 8.60 7.66
N ASN A 16 -5.48 7.59 8.08
CA ASN A 16 -4.96 6.57 7.17
C ASN A 16 -6.07 5.80 6.43
N LEU A 17 -7.13 5.41 7.15
CA LEU A 17 -8.27 4.71 6.53
C LEU A 17 -8.99 5.60 5.52
N LEU A 18 -9.28 6.84 5.90
CA LEU A 18 -9.93 7.83 5.03
C LEU A 18 -9.11 8.08 3.76
N CYS A 19 -7.78 8.25 3.89
CA CYS A 19 -6.91 8.43 2.73
C CYS A 19 -6.92 7.23 1.78
N LYS A 20 -7.01 5.99 2.31
CA LYS A 20 -7.12 4.79 1.47
C LYS A 20 -8.45 4.72 0.74
N VAL A 21 -9.55 5.05 1.41
CA VAL A 21 -10.88 5.11 0.79
C VAL A 21 -10.89 6.18 -0.31
N LEU A 22 -10.44 7.39 -0.03
CA LEU A 22 -10.32 8.46 -1.02
C LEU A 22 -9.42 8.06 -2.20
N GLY A 23 -8.32 7.34 -1.89
CA GLY A 23 -7.35 6.84 -2.88
C GLY A 23 -7.88 5.76 -3.82
N VAL A 24 -9.07 5.24 -3.57
CA VAL A 24 -9.75 4.26 -4.45
C VAL A 24 -10.99 4.88 -5.07
N VAL A 25 -11.80 5.58 -4.29
CA VAL A 25 -13.08 6.15 -4.75
C VAL A 25 -12.89 7.17 -5.87
N TYR A 26 -11.81 7.98 -5.85
CA TYR A 26 -11.58 8.97 -6.92
C TYR A 26 -11.38 8.33 -8.30
N LEU A 27 -11.00 7.04 -8.37
CA LEU A 27 -10.80 6.35 -9.65
C LEU A 27 -12.10 6.28 -10.47
N ILE A 28 -13.26 6.19 -9.80
CA ILE A 28 -14.55 6.09 -10.48
C ILE A 28 -14.83 7.34 -11.33
N PRO A 29 -14.88 8.58 -10.77
CA PRO A 29 -15.07 9.78 -11.57
C PRO A 29 -13.89 10.05 -12.49
N TRP A 30 -12.65 9.78 -12.06
CA TRP A 30 -11.47 9.98 -12.89
C TRP A 30 -11.52 9.20 -14.20
N LEU A 31 -11.81 7.88 -14.12
CA LEU A 31 -11.92 7.04 -15.31
C LEU A 31 -13.16 7.32 -16.15
N SER A 32 -14.26 7.77 -15.54
CA SER A 32 -15.45 8.18 -16.32
C SER A 32 -15.19 9.43 -17.18
N MET A 33 -14.27 10.29 -16.78
CA MET A 33 -13.85 11.47 -17.56
C MET A 33 -12.80 11.13 -18.63
N MET A 34 -12.12 9.99 -18.55
CA MET A 34 -11.11 9.60 -19.56
C MET A 34 -11.73 9.20 -20.89
N GLY A 35 -12.97 8.74 -20.92
CA GLY A 35 -13.69 8.33 -22.12
C GLY A 35 -14.15 6.87 -22.04
N ASN A 36 -13.94 6.11 -23.10
CA ASN A 36 -14.32 4.69 -23.18
C ASN A 36 -13.39 3.78 -22.34
N ASN A 37 -13.71 2.49 -22.26
CA ASN A 37 -12.91 1.53 -21.48
C ASN A 37 -11.46 1.41 -21.95
N GLN A 38 -11.20 1.53 -23.26
CA GLN A 38 -9.85 1.48 -23.81
C GLN A 38 -9.04 2.71 -23.39
N ASP A 39 -9.63 3.90 -23.47
CA ASP A 39 -9.02 5.15 -23.00
C ASP A 39 -8.70 5.08 -21.51
N GLY A 40 -9.61 4.51 -20.71
CA GLY A 40 -9.39 4.26 -19.29
C GLY A 40 -8.22 3.30 -19.01
N MET A 41 -8.06 2.25 -19.81
CA MET A 41 -6.92 1.32 -19.72
C MET A 41 -5.59 2.00 -20.08
N LEU A 42 -5.57 2.78 -21.16
CA LEU A 42 -4.39 3.59 -21.54
C LEU A 42 -4.01 4.55 -20.43
N ALA A 43 -4.99 5.29 -19.90
CA ALA A 43 -4.76 6.22 -18.80
C ALA A 43 -4.20 5.53 -17.55
N THR A 44 -4.76 4.38 -17.16
CA THR A 44 -4.29 3.64 -15.98
C THR A 44 -2.90 3.05 -16.17
N THR A 45 -2.58 2.56 -17.36
CA THR A 45 -1.25 2.05 -17.68
C THR A 45 -0.22 3.18 -17.64
N LEU A 46 -0.47 4.27 -18.33
CA LEU A 46 0.45 5.42 -18.36
C LEU A 46 0.68 6.01 -16.96
N TYR A 47 -0.39 6.17 -16.18
CA TYR A 47 -0.31 6.59 -14.78
C TYR A 47 0.58 5.63 -13.96
N ASN A 48 0.40 4.32 -14.11
CA ASN A 48 1.13 3.31 -13.36
C ASN A 48 2.62 3.24 -13.76
N VAL A 49 2.92 3.42 -15.05
CA VAL A 49 4.30 3.47 -15.57
C VAL A 49 5.12 4.58 -14.90
N GLY A 50 4.49 5.72 -14.57
CA GLY A 50 5.12 6.75 -13.76
C GLY A 50 5.19 6.41 -12.27
N TYR A 51 4.09 5.88 -11.71
CA TYR A 51 3.95 5.69 -10.26
C TYR A 51 4.79 4.55 -9.68
N LEU A 52 5.09 3.48 -10.41
CA LEU A 52 5.90 2.37 -9.90
C LEU A 52 7.37 2.77 -9.66
N PRO A 53 8.09 3.37 -10.64
CA PRO A 53 9.42 3.90 -10.37
C PRO A 53 9.41 4.96 -9.27
N TYR A 54 8.45 5.90 -9.33
CA TYR A 54 8.25 6.90 -8.29
C TYR A 54 8.11 6.27 -6.89
N GLY A 55 7.30 5.22 -6.75
CA GLY A 55 7.11 4.50 -5.49
C GLY A 55 8.41 3.92 -4.93
N LEU A 56 9.27 3.34 -5.78
CA LEU A 56 10.58 2.82 -5.37
C LEU A 56 11.49 3.94 -4.84
N PHE A 57 11.65 5.01 -5.60
CA PHE A 57 12.48 6.14 -5.17
C PHE A 57 11.92 6.85 -3.93
N LEU A 58 10.59 6.95 -3.83
CA LEU A 58 9.93 7.55 -2.69
C LEU A 58 10.20 6.79 -1.39
N MET A 59 10.24 5.46 -1.44
CA MET A 59 10.50 4.62 -0.27
C MET A 59 11.85 4.90 0.36
N LEU A 60 12.86 5.31 -0.42
CA LEU A 60 14.16 5.71 0.09
C LEU A 60 14.10 6.90 1.06
N GLY A 61 13.08 7.77 0.94
CA GLY A 61 12.91 8.94 1.80
C GLY A 61 11.75 8.84 2.80
N THR A 62 10.92 7.79 2.73
CA THR A 62 9.68 7.76 3.54
C THR A 62 9.53 6.56 4.45
N VAL A 63 10.06 5.38 4.07
CA VAL A 63 9.89 4.16 4.87
C VAL A 63 10.91 4.13 6.00
N GLY A 64 10.43 4.04 7.24
CA GLY A 64 11.24 3.93 8.45
C GLY A 64 11.81 5.25 8.97
N PHE A 65 12.07 6.25 8.12
CA PHE A 65 12.61 7.55 8.56
C PHE A 65 11.74 8.28 9.58
N PRO A 66 10.41 8.40 9.43
CA PRO A 66 9.58 9.04 10.44
C PRO A 66 9.74 8.41 11.82
N ASN A 67 9.80 7.07 11.88
CA ASN A 67 9.95 6.34 13.14
C ASN A 67 11.34 6.56 13.78
N ALA A 68 12.40 6.56 12.99
CA ALA A 68 13.76 6.80 13.46
C ALA A 68 13.92 8.23 13.99
N ILE A 69 13.34 9.23 13.30
CA ILE A 69 13.32 10.63 13.73
C ILE A 69 12.51 10.75 15.01
N ALA A 70 11.30 10.16 15.05
CA ALA A 70 10.43 10.18 16.22
C ALA A 70 11.12 9.63 17.47
N LYS A 71 11.87 8.53 17.34
CA LYS A 71 12.66 7.95 18.46
C LYS A 71 13.69 8.94 19.00
N LYS A 72 14.49 9.58 18.14
CA LYS A 72 15.51 10.55 18.56
C LYS A 72 14.90 11.81 19.18
N VAL A 73 13.86 12.37 18.55
CA VAL A 73 13.14 13.54 19.06
C VAL A 73 12.46 13.24 20.41
N ALA A 74 11.92 12.02 20.59
CA ALA A 74 11.30 11.63 21.84
C ALA A 74 12.32 11.56 22.99
N VAL A 75 13.54 11.06 22.75
CA VAL A 75 14.63 11.05 23.74
C VAL A 75 15.01 12.49 24.13
N ALA A 76 15.37 13.34 23.16
CA ALA A 76 15.72 14.74 23.42
C ALA A 76 14.56 15.51 24.10
N THR A 77 13.30 15.22 23.75
CA THR A 77 12.15 15.84 24.42
C THR A 77 12.02 15.41 25.87
N LYS A 78 12.30 14.14 26.20
CA LYS A 78 12.28 13.63 27.57
C LYS A 78 13.39 14.23 28.43
N GLU A 79 14.54 14.50 27.84
CA GLU A 79 15.67 15.17 28.48
C GLU A 79 15.48 16.69 28.64
N GLY A 80 14.42 17.25 28.04
CA GLY A 80 14.13 18.69 28.07
C GLY A 80 14.99 19.52 27.11
N ASP A 81 15.83 18.88 26.30
CA ASP A 81 16.77 19.54 25.39
C ASP A 81 16.06 19.97 24.09
N GLN A 82 15.57 21.22 24.09
CA GLN A 82 14.92 21.84 22.93
C GLN A 82 15.92 22.16 21.81
N GLU A 83 17.19 22.44 22.15
CA GLU A 83 18.22 22.72 21.18
C GLU A 83 18.56 21.46 20.37
N ALA A 84 18.74 20.30 21.04
CA ALA A 84 18.93 19.01 20.39
C ALA A 84 17.76 18.67 19.49
N CYS A 85 16.51 18.92 19.90
CA CYS A 85 15.34 18.73 19.04
C CYS A 85 15.44 19.58 17.75
N GLY A 86 15.85 20.83 17.85
CA GLY A 86 16.04 21.73 16.70
C GLY A 86 17.16 21.25 15.77
N VAL A 87 18.28 20.78 16.33
CA VAL A 87 19.40 20.21 15.56
C VAL A 87 18.96 18.94 14.81
N ILE A 88 18.26 18.02 15.48
CA ILE A 88 17.73 16.80 14.86
C ILE A 88 16.80 17.17 13.70
N PHE A 89 15.90 18.13 13.87
CA PHE A 89 14.97 18.56 12.83
C PHE A 89 15.72 19.11 11.61
N ARG A 90 16.61 20.09 11.79
CA ARG A 90 17.38 20.72 10.70
C ARG A 90 18.23 19.70 9.94
N SER A 91 18.97 18.86 10.67
CA SER A 91 19.78 17.80 10.05
C SER A 91 18.94 16.85 9.22
N THR A 92 17.76 16.48 9.72
CA THR A 92 16.86 15.57 9.02
C THR A 92 16.26 16.20 7.78
N ILE A 93 15.82 17.47 7.83
CA ILE A 93 15.29 18.19 6.65
C ILE A 93 16.36 18.24 5.56
N ASN A 94 17.61 18.58 5.89
CA ASN A 94 18.71 18.63 4.93
C ASN A 94 18.97 17.27 4.27
N ILE A 95 18.99 16.18 5.05
CA ILE A 95 19.16 14.82 4.52
C ILE A 95 18.01 14.44 3.59
N MET A 96 16.78 14.70 4.02
CA MET A 96 15.59 14.37 3.22
C MET A 96 15.52 15.18 1.93
N PHE A 97 15.97 16.43 1.96
CA PHE A 97 16.10 17.26 0.78
C PHE A 97 17.14 16.70 -0.21
N VAL A 98 18.33 16.31 0.30
CA VAL A 98 19.38 15.70 -0.53
C VAL A 98 18.91 14.36 -1.11
N ILE A 99 18.32 13.47 -0.30
CA ILE A 99 17.77 12.20 -0.76
C ILE A 99 16.70 12.46 -1.82
N GLY A 100 15.82 13.45 -1.60
CA GLY A 100 14.77 13.83 -2.54
C GLY A 100 15.34 14.29 -3.88
N ILE A 101 16.33 15.18 -3.89
CA ILE A 101 17.00 15.67 -5.12
C ILE A 101 17.71 14.53 -5.84
N VAL A 102 18.48 13.70 -5.13
CA VAL A 102 19.19 12.56 -5.75
C VAL A 102 18.19 11.58 -6.35
N SER A 103 17.13 11.25 -5.63
CA SER A 103 16.06 10.37 -6.12
C SER A 103 15.37 10.96 -7.35
N ALA A 104 15.05 12.24 -7.33
CA ALA A 104 14.43 12.94 -8.48
C ALA A 104 15.37 12.98 -9.69
N ALA A 105 16.64 13.28 -9.48
CA ALA A 105 17.64 13.31 -10.55
C ALA A 105 17.84 11.91 -11.18
N LEU A 106 17.99 10.88 -10.35
CA LEU A 106 18.10 9.50 -10.83
C LEU A 106 16.86 9.09 -11.62
N MET A 107 15.65 9.34 -11.07
CA MET A 107 14.40 9.01 -11.76
C MET A 107 14.27 9.77 -13.08
N TYR A 108 14.65 11.03 -13.12
CA TYR A 108 14.63 11.86 -14.34
C TYR A 108 15.58 11.32 -15.43
N LEU A 109 16.81 10.95 -15.04
CA LEU A 109 17.84 10.42 -15.94
C LEU A 109 17.47 9.02 -16.45
N PHE A 110 16.94 8.15 -15.59
CA PHE A 110 16.54 6.80 -15.97
C PHE A 110 15.16 6.74 -16.64
N ALA A 111 14.40 7.83 -16.72
CA ALA A 111 13.06 7.87 -17.31
C ALA A 111 13.02 7.30 -18.75
N PRO A 112 13.96 7.61 -19.69
CA PRO A 112 13.94 7.04 -21.03
C PRO A 112 14.11 5.51 -21.03
N LEU A 113 15.03 4.99 -20.19
CA LEU A 113 15.26 3.56 -20.06
C LEU A 113 14.02 2.85 -19.51
N LEU A 114 13.46 3.37 -18.41
CA LEU A 114 12.30 2.78 -17.75
C LEU A 114 11.05 2.82 -18.65
N ALA A 115 10.83 3.91 -19.37
CA ALA A 115 9.73 4.00 -20.32
C ALA A 115 9.91 3.04 -21.50
N GLY A 116 11.13 2.91 -22.03
CA GLY A 116 11.44 2.03 -23.17
C GLY A 116 11.18 0.55 -22.91
N ILE A 117 11.42 0.08 -21.69
CA ILE A 117 11.16 -1.32 -21.29
C ILE A 117 9.76 -1.54 -20.72
N SER A 118 9.00 -0.48 -20.46
CA SER A 118 7.63 -0.56 -19.95
C SER A 118 6.63 -0.92 -21.04
N PRO A 119 5.53 -1.60 -20.74
CA PRO A 119 4.51 -2.00 -21.69
C PRO A 119 3.61 -0.83 -22.11
N ILE A 120 4.16 0.12 -22.83
CA ILE A 120 3.47 1.28 -23.42
C ILE A 120 3.79 1.39 -24.90
N ALA A 121 2.84 1.88 -25.67
CA ALA A 121 2.98 2.06 -27.11
C ALA A 121 3.85 3.30 -27.43
N ASN A 122 3.62 4.41 -26.73
CA ASN A 122 4.38 5.64 -26.94
C ASN A 122 5.36 5.91 -25.79
N VAL A 123 6.64 5.67 -26.04
CA VAL A 123 7.72 5.83 -25.06
C VAL A 123 7.84 7.27 -24.55
N ASN A 124 7.60 8.28 -25.41
CA ASN A 124 7.69 9.68 -25.00
C ASN A 124 6.62 10.04 -23.95
N ASN A 125 5.42 9.50 -24.08
CA ASN A 125 4.36 9.68 -23.08
C ASN A 125 4.76 9.08 -21.72
N GLY A 126 5.42 7.90 -21.74
CA GLY A 126 5.96 7.29 -20.54
C GLY A 126 7.08 8.11 -19.89
N ILE A 127 7.99 8.67 -20.68
CA ILE A 127 9.04 9.58 -20.18
C ILE A 127 8.43 10.79 -19.49
N LEU A 128 7.41 11.40 -20.10
CA LEU A 128 6.70 12.55 -19.52
C LEU A 128 5.99 12.16 -18.20
N ALA A 129 5.30 11.02 -18.16
CA ALA A 129 4.62 10.53 -16.96
C ALA A 129 5.61 10.24 -15.81
N ILE A 130 6.79 9.66 -16.10
CA ILE A 130 7.83 9.43 -15.09
C ILE A 130 8.38 10.77 -14.60
N ARG A 131 8.75 11.67 -15.50
CA ARG A 131 9.38 12.97 -15.16
C ARG A 131 8.43 13.90 -14.39
N SER A 132 7.14 13.86 -14.66
CA SER A 132 6.13 14.69 -13.98
C SER A 132 6.03 14.43 -12.47
N LEU A 133 6.46 13.25 -12.01
CA LEU A 133 6.50 12.86 -10.59
C LEU A 133 7.78 13.28 -9.87
N CYS A 134 8.84 13.67 -10.58
CA CYS A 134 10.12 14.04 -9.98
C CYS A 134 10.02 15.17 -8.92
N PRO A 135 9.22 16.23 -9.10
CA PRO A 135 9.06 17.26 -8.06
C PRO A 135 8.51 16.71 -6.74
N SER A 136 7.63 15.69 -6.80
CA SER A 136 7.07 15.05 -5.61
C SER A 136 8.12 14.32 -4.78
N LEU A 137 9.18 13.78 -5.43
CA LEU A 137 10.29 13.12 -4.74
C LEU A 137 11.11 14.07 -3.88
N VAL A 138 11.08 15.37 -4.16
CA VAL A 138 11.72 16.36 -3.31
C VAL A 138 10.80 16.75 -2.14
N ALA A 139 9.52 16.96 -2.39
CA ALA A 139 8.57 17.44 -1.39
C ALA A 139 8.23 16.38 -0.32
N ILE A 140 7.93 15.14 -0.73
CA ILE A 140 7.39 14.13 0.19
C ILE A 140 8.41 13.66 1.25
N PRO A 141 9.71 13.48 0.98
CA PRO A 141 10.68 13.17 2.04
C PRO A 141 10.76 14.26 3.11
N ILE A 142 10.69 15.54 2.73
CA ILE A 142 10.62 16.66 3.67
C ILE A 142 9.39 16.54 4.57
N LEU A 143 8.23 16.30 3.97
CA LEU A 143 6.97 16.07 4.70
C LEU A 143 7.09 14.88 5.67
N SER A 144 7.76 13.81 5.26
CA SER A 144 8.05 12.62 6.06
C SER A 144 8.87 12.97 7.32
N ALA A 145 9.88 13.82 7.17
CA ALA A 145 10.68 14.33 8.30
C ALA A 145 9.83 15.14 9.29
N MET A 146 8.99 16.05 8.79
CA MET A 146 8.09 16.85 9.64
C MET A 146 7.12 15.94 10.41
N ARG A 147 6.54 14.93 9.76
CA ARG A 147 5.67 13.93 10.41
C ARG A 147 6.38 13.17 11.52
N GLY A 148 7.62 12.73 11.27
CA GLY A 148 8.45 12.07 12.27
C GLY A 148 8.75 12.96 13.48
N TYR A 149 9.00 14.24 13.27
CA TYR A 149 9.22 15.21 14.34
C TYR A 149 7.99 15.37 15.24
N PHE A 150 6.80 15.59 14.65
CA PHE A 150 5.55 15.69 15.42
C PHE A 150 5.22 14.39 16.16
N GLN A 151 5.51 13.25 15.57
CA GLN A 151 5.36 11.94 16.22
C GLN A 151 6.29 11.83 17.43
N GLY A 152 7.54 12.28 17.35
CA GLY A 152 8.49 12.29 18.46
C GLY A 152 8.10 13.23 19.60
N LYS A 153 7.40 14.32 19.29
CA LYS A 153 6.78 15.24 20.28
C LYS A 153 5.46 14.68 20.87
N ASN A 154 5.08 13.43 20.58
CA ASN A 154 3.80 12.83 20.97
C ASN A 154 2.55 13.63 20.52
N ASN A 155 2.68 14.41 19.45
CA ASN A 155 1.59 15.20 18.87
C ASN A 155 1.19 14.60 17.50
N LEU A 156 0.34 13.57 17.52
CA LEU A 156 -0.08 12.84 16.33
C LEU A 156 -1.20 13.52 15.52
N ARG A 157 -1.87 14.53 16.08
CA ARG A 157 -2.97 15.21 15.37
C ARG A 157 -2.51 15.90 14.08
N PRO A 158 -1.41 16.71 14.08
CA PRO A 158 -0.91 17.32 12.86
C PRO A 158 -0.43 16.30 11.82
N TYR A 159 0.09 15.15 12.26
CA TYR A 159 0.42 14.06 11.36
C TYR A 159 -0.84 13.56 10.63
N GLY A 160 -1.88 13.19 11.36
CA GLY A 160 -3.13 12.71 10.75
C GLY A 160 -3.80 13.75 9.85
N SER A 161 -3.88 15.03 10.26
CA SER A 161 -4.45 16.10 9.42
C SER A 161 -3.63 16.35 8.16
N SER A 162 -2.29 16.23 8.22
CA SER A 162 -1.43 16.36 7.03
C SER A 162 -1.68 15.26 6.00
N LEU A 163 -1.99 14.03 6.43
CA LEU A 163 -2.37 12.94 5.52
C LEU A 163 -3.68 13.26 4.79
N ILE A 164 -4.68 13.75 5.53
CA ILE A 164 -5.99 14.09 4.95
C ILE A 164 -5.84 15.23 3.96
N ILE A 165 -5.11 16.29 4.31
CA ILE A 165 -4.89 17.47 3.44
C ILE A 165 -4.13 17.06 2.18
N GLU A 166 -3.04 16.29 2.32
CA GLU A 166 -2.29 15.77 1.18
C GLU A 166 -3.21 15.03 0.20
N GLN A 167 -4.00 14.09 0.71
CA GLN A 167 -4.87 13.27 -0.12
C GLN A 167 -6.04 14.06 -0.71
N ALA A 168 -6.65 14.97 0.07
CA ALA A 168 -7.75 15.79 -0.40
C ALA A 168 -7.31 16.73 -1.53
N VAL A 169 -6.19 17.44 -1.37
CA VAL A 169 -5.64 18.31 -2.41
C VAL A 169 -5.23 17.52 -3.63
N ARG A 170 -4.57 16.35 -3.46
CA ARG A 170 -4.22 15.46 -4.56
C ARG A 170 -5.46 15.07 -5.37
N VAL A 171 -6.50 14.56 -4.70
CA VAL A 171 -7.76 14.14 -5.37
C VAL A 171 -8.45 15.32 -6.05
N LEU A 172 -8.48 16.47 -5.40
CA LEU A 172 -9.06 17.69 -5.97
C LEU A 172 -8.33 18.10 -7.26
N VAL A 173 -6.99 18.14 -7.25
CA VAL A 173 -6.20 18.50 -8.44
C VAL A 173 -6.37 17.46 -9.55
N ILE A 174 -6.41 16.16 -9.21
CA ILE A 174 -6.67 15.09 -10.18
C ILE A 174 -8.03 15.31 -10.85
N LEU A 175 -9.10 15.44 -10.06
CA LEU A 175 -10.46 15.52 -10.61
C LEU A 175 -10.73 16.84 -11.32
N ALA A 176 -10.35 17.97 -10.73
CA ALA A 176 -10.54 19.28 -11.35
C ALA A 176 -9.69 19.44 -12.61
N GLY A 177 -8.41 19.01 -12.57
CA GLY A 177 -7.52 19.08 -13.73
C GLY A 177 -7.98 18.15 -14.87
N THR A 178 -8.39 16.93 -14.55
CA THR A 178 -8.94 16.01 -15.56
C THR A 178 -10.25 16.51 -16.13
N TYR A 179 -11.14 17.05 -15.30
CA TYR A 179 -12.40 17.63 -15.77
C TYR A 179 -12.15 18.80 -16.74
N TYR A 180 -11.26 19.72 -16.37
CA TYR A 180 -10.88 20.83 -17.23
C TYR A 180 -10.34 20.35 -18.59
N LEU A 181 -9.37 19.43 -18.56
CA LEU A 181 -8.71 18.96 -19.78
C LEU A 181 -9.59 18.07 -20.66
N ARG A 182 -10.35 17.12 -20.07
CA ARG A 182 -11.10 16.12 -20.84
C ARG A 182 -12.55 16.52 -21.14
N VAL A 183 -13.16 17.34 -20.28
CA VAL A 183 -14.58 17.68 -20.43
C VAL A 183 -14.78 19.10 -20.98
N LEU A 184 -13.93 20.05 -20.58
CA LEU A 184 -14.08 21.44 -21.01
C LEU A 184 -13.26 21.80 -22.26
N THR A 185 -12.06 21.21 -22.45
CA THR A 185 -11.14 21.58 -23.54
C THR A 185 -10.86 20.46 -24.53
N ASP A 186 -11.49 19.29 -24.41
CA ASP A 186 -11.24 18.10 -25.24
C ASP A 186 -9.75 17.75 -25.39
N GLY A 187 -8.96 18.01 -24.35
CA GLY A 187 -7.53 17.73 -24.29
C GLY A 187 -7.22 16.24 -24.34
N SER A 188 -5.95 15.90 -24.52
CA SER A 188 -5.49 14.52 -24.67
C SER A 188 -5.55 13.72 -23.35
N ILE A 189 -5.65 12.38 -23.45
CA ILE A 189 -5.53 11.46 -22.31
C ILE A 189 -4.18 11.66 -21.60
N VAL A 190 -3.13 11.89 -22.37
CA VAL A 190 -1.78 12.07 -21.85
C VAL A 190 -1.70 13.29 -20.93
N GLU A 191 -2.23 14.43 -21.36
CA GLU A 191 -2.27 15.66 -20.54
C GLU A 191 -3.06 15.44 -19.25
N ALA A 192 -4.20 14.76 -19.33
CA ALA A 192 -5.01 14.43 -18.15
C ALA A 192 -4.29 13.49 -17.18
N VAL A 193 -3.49 12.57 -17.67
CA VAL A 193 -2.63 11.72 -16.83
C VAL A 193 -1.47 12.53 -16.23
N LEU A 194 -0.85 13.43 -17.01
CA LEU A 194 0.25 14.27 -16.50
C LEU A 194 -0.20 15.18 -15.36
N ILE A 195 -1.34 15.86 -15.47
CA ILE A 195 -1.87 16.66 -14.36
C ILE A 195 -2.21 15.80 -13.14
N SER A 196 -2.70 14.57 -13.38
CA SER A 196 -3.00 13.60 -12.33
C SER A 196 -1.75 13.12 -11.60
N THR A 197 -0.61 12.99 -12.28
CA THR A 197 0.67 12.62 -11.65
C THR A 197 1.28 13.78 -10.89
N VAL A 198 1.28 14.99 -11.46
CA VAL A 198 1.76 16.23 -10.80
C VAL A 198 0.93 16.56 -9.55
N ALA A 199 -0.32 16.14 -9.47
CA ALA A 199 -1.18 16.33 -8.28
C ALA A 199 -0.54 15.85 -6.97
N SER A 200 0.36 14.85 -7.02
CA SER A 200 1.11 14.38 -5.86
C SER A 200 2.03 15.46 -5.28
N PHE A 201 2.62 16.28 -6.11
CA PHE A 201 3.44 17.43 -5.68
C PHE A 201 2.59 18.47 -4.97
N PHE A 202 1.46 18.86 -5.55
CA PHE A 202 0.56 19.85 -4.93
C PHE A 202 -0.02 19.36 -3.61
N GLY A 203 -0.39 18.07 -3.52
CA GLY A 203 -0.82 17.45 -2.27
C GLY A 203 0.26 17.50 -1.19
N GLY A 204 1.50 17.11 -1.54
CA GLY A 204 2.65 17.17 -0.65
C GLY A 204 2.98 18.60 -0.18
N LEU A 205 2.95 19.56 -1.10
CA LEU A 205 3.20 20.98 -0.81
C LEU A 205 2.15 21.55 0.15
N ALA A 206 0.87 21.27 -0.08
CA ALA A 206 -0.22 21.72 0.80
C ALA A 206 -0.06 21.13 2.22
N ALA A 207 0.33 19.87 2.32
CA ALA A 207 0.59 19.23 3.61
C ALA A 207 1.83 19.82 4.32
N ILE A 208 2.91 20.16 3.59
CA ILE A 208 4.09 20.86 4.15
C ILE A 208 3.68 22.22 4.70
N ILE A 209 2.93 23.01 3.92
CA ILE A 209 2.45 24.34 4.33
C ILE A 209 1.60 24.20 5.60
N HIS A 210 0.66 23.27 5.64
CA HIS A 210 -0.16 23.02 6.83
C HIS A 210 0.71 22.70 8.05
N MET A 211 1.65 21.76 7.92
CA MET A 211 2.51 21.35 9.02
C MET A 211 3.45 22.47 9.47
N TYR A 212 3.90 23.32 8.54
CA TYR A 212 4.70 24.50 8.86
C TYR A 212 3.91 25.46 9.77
N PHE A 213 2.68 25.81 9.39
CA PHE A 213 1.86 26.72 10.22
C PHE A 213 1.55 26.14 11.60
N VAL A 214 1.22 24.84 11.67
CA VAL A 214 0.98 24.17 12.95
C VAL A 214 2.26 24.10 13.80
N GLY A 215 3.40 23.83 13.18
CA GLY A 215 4.68 23.80 13.89
C GLY A 215 5.11 25.18 14.40
N ARG A 216 4.89 26.23 13.61
CA ARG A 216 5.14 27.61 14.03
C ARG A 216 4.26 28.01 15.22
N LYS A 217 2.97 27.64 15.20
CA LYS A 217 2.03 27.91 16.33
C LYS A 217 2.46 27.23 17.64
N ASN A 218 3.17 26.10 17.54
CA ASN A 218 3.64 25.34 18.71
C ASN A 218 5.12 25.63 19.05
N ASP A 219 5.76 26.61 18.43
CA ASP A 219 7.20 26.94 18.56
C ASP A 219 8.15 25.76 18.31
N TYR A 220 7.74 24.82 17.46
CA TYR A 220 8.55 23.64 17.14
C TYR A 220 9.65 23.94 16.14
N PHE A 221 9.38 24.82 15.15
CA PHE A 221 10.35 25.24 14.13
C PHE A 221 10.00 26.59 13.51
N ARG A 222 11.02 27.24 12.98
CA ARG A 222 10.96 28.56 12.31
C ARG A 222 11.38 28.41 10.85
N LEU A 223 11.08 29.40 10.01
CA LEU A 223 11.45 29.37 8.58
C LEU A 223 12.95 29.13 8.36
N LYS A 224 13.81 29.70 9.22
CA LYS A 224 15.26 29.50 9.18
C LYS A 224 15.70 28.03 9.34
N ASP A 225 14.87 27.19 9.94
CA ASP A 225 15.17 25.78 10.18
C ASP A 225 15.03 24.93 8.90
N PHE A 226 14.40 25.48 7.86
CA PHE A 226 14.31 24.90 6.51
C PHE A 226 15.40 25.37 5.57
N LEU A 227 16.20 26.38 5.97
CA LEU A 227 17.31 26.87 5.15
C LEU A 227 18.46 25.87 5.22
N ILE A 228 18.93 25.45 4.04
CA ILE A 228 20.10 24.56 3.93
C ILE A 228 21.31 25.29 4.44
N SER A 229 21.95 24.76 5.49
CA SER A 229 23.18 25.32 6.05
C SER A 229 24.30 24.30 6.00
N SER A 230 25.43 24.68 5.40
CA SER A 230 26.64 23.86 5.33
C SER A 230 27.18 23.46 6.71
N ARG A 231 26.88 24.24 7.75
CA ARG A 231 27.29 23.94 9.13
C ARG A 231 26.68 22.65 9.69
N TYR A 232 25.55 22.19 9.13
CA TYR A 232 24.87 20.95 9.58
C TYR A 232 25.43 19.67 8.97
N PHE A 233 26.35 19.76 8.01
CA PHE A 233 27.16 18.65 7.53
C PHE A 233 28.40 18.38 8.40
N GLN A 234 28.52 19.00 9.56
CA GLN A 234 29.64 18.79 10.48
C GLN A 234 29.68 17.35 11.02
N LYS A 235 30.88 16.90 11.40
CA LYS A 235 31.24 15.51 11.74
C LYS A 235 30.32 14.82 12.77
N GLU A 236 29.81 15.57 13.76
CA GLU A 236 28.89 15.06 14.81
C GLU A 236 27.51 14.74 14.29
N ASN A 237 26.96 15.53 13.38
CA ASN A 237 25.66 15.33 12.78
C ASN A 237 25.69 14.21 11.73
N ARG A 238 26.84 13.96 11.11
CA ARG A 238 27.03 12.90 10.11
C ARG A 238 26.91 11.50 10.74
N SER A 239 27.45 11.29 11.94
CA SER A 239 27.35 9.99 12.63
C SER A 239 25.91 9.65 12.99
N ALA A 240 25.16 10.63 13.50
CA ALA A 240 23.75 10.49 13.82
C ALA A 240 22.90 10.19 12.58
N SER A 241 23.21 10.84 11.45
CA SER A 241 22.51 10.66 10.16
C SER A 241 22.77 9.28 9.56
N VAL A 242 24.02 8.83 9.55
CA VAL A 242 24.42 7.51 9.06
C VAL A 242 23.78 6.40 9.91
N SER A 243 23.69 6.57 11.23
CA SER A 243 23.01 5.59 12.09
C SER A 243 21.52 5.46 11.76
N ILE A 244 20.84 6.58 11.49
CA ILE A 244 19.41 6.56 11.06
C ILE A 244 19.26 5.77 9.76
N ILE A 245 20.08 6.07 8.75
CA ILE A 245 20.02 5.37 7.46
C ILE A 245 20.26 3.88 7.64
N ARG A 246 21.30 3.50 8.39
CA ARG A 246 21.66 2.08 8.60
C ARG A 246 20.56 1.30 9.33
N GLU A 247 19.93 1.91 10.33
CA GLU A 247 18.82 1.29 11.06
C GLU A 247 17.55 1.15 10.18
N THR A 248 17.38 2.03 9.20
CA THR A 248 16.16 2.11 8.38
C THR A 248 16.23 1.21 7.14
N LEU A 249 17.41 0.97 6.58
CA LEU A 249 17.61 0.19 5.35
C LEU A 249 16.91 -1.17 5.33
N PRO A 250 16.97 -2.02 6.39
CA PRO A 250 16.27 -3.30 6.41
C PRO A 250 14.76 -3.15 6.28
N PHE A 251 14.19 -2.15 6.94
CA PHE A 251 12.75 -1.88 6.88
C PHE A 251 12.32 -1.33 5.52
N ILE A 252 13.14 -0.48 4.90
CA ILE A 252 12.90 0.02 3.54
C ILE A 252 12.86 -1.15 2.58
N PHE A 253 13.86 -2.02 2.59
CA PHE A 253 13.98 -3.12 1.63
C PHE A 253 12.81 -4.10 1.74
N VAL A 254 12.49 -4.57 2.94
CA VAL A 254 11.37 -5.49 3.17
C VAL A 254 10.02 -4.82 2.91
N GLY A 255 9.86 -3.55 3.33
CA GLY A 255 8.63 -2.79 3.10
C GLY A 255 8.38 -2.46 1.63
N SER A 256 9.44 -2.41 0.80
CA SER A 256 9.35 -2.11 -0.63
C SER A 256 9.02 -3.31 -1.50
N VAL A 257 8.97 -4.53 -0.94
CA VAL A 257 8.88 -5.77 -1.73
C VAL A 257 7.71 -5.77 -2.72
N ILE A 258 6.55 -5.26 -2.31
CA ILE A 258 5.37 -5.19 -3.18
C ILE A 258 5.65 -4.30 -4.39
N THR A 259 6.21 -3.11 -4.17
CA THR A 259 6.55 -2.16 -5.24
C THR A 259 7.66 -2.70 -6.14
N ILE A 260 8.66 -3.39 -5.57
CA ILE A 260 9.74 -4.04 -6.34
C ILE A 260 9.14 -5.11 -7.27
N VAL A 261 8.24 -5.93 -6.76
CA VAL A 261 7.60 -7.00 -7.54
C VAL A 261 6.72 -6.44 -8.65
N GLN A 262 5.94 -5.40 -8.37
CA GLN A 262 5.15 -4.70 -9.40
C GLN A 262 6.06 -4.03 -10.45
N MET A 263 7.21 -3.50 -10.03
CA MET A 263 8.20 -2.96 -10.95
C MET A 263 8.82 -4.05 -11.83
N ILE A 264 9.06 -5.24 -11.28
CA ILE A 264 9.49 -6.41 -12.07
C ILE A 264 8.43 -6.75 -13.12
N ASP A 265 7.14 -6.78 -12.76
CA ASP A 265 6.06 -6.99 -13.74
C ASP A 265 6.14 -5.97 -14.88
N GLN A 266 6.30 -4.70 -14.54
CA GLN A 266 6.36 -3.61 -15.53
C GLN A 266 7.56 -3.72 -16.47
N VAL A 267 8.76 -3.97 -15.95
CA VAL A 267 9.99 -3.94 -16.77
C VAL A 267 10.26 -5.23 -17.51
N THR A 268 9.68 -6.35 -17.10
CA THR A 268 9.92 -7.67 -17.72
C THR A 268 8.84 -8.08 -18.71
N MET A 269 7.62 -7.57 -18.57
CA MET A 269 6.49 -8.00 -19.39
C MET A 269 6.72 -7.75 -20.88
N LYS A 270 7.08 -6.52 -21.26
CA LYS A 270 7.29 -6.14 -22.67
C LYS A 270 8.42 -6.95 -23.32
N PRO A 271 9.64 -6.97 -22.78
CA PRO A 271 10.74 -7.71 -23.42
C PRO A 271 10.49 -9.23 -23.46
N LEU A 272 9.92 -9.82 -22.42
CA LEU A 272 9.66 -11.26 -22.41
C LEU A 272 8.52 -11.66 -23.35
N LEU A 273 7.42 -10.90 -23.41
CA LEU A 273 6.33 -11.21 -24.33
C LEU A 273 6.72 -10.98 -25.78
N HIS A 274 7.52 -9.98 -26.10
CA HIS A 274 8.10 -9.84 -27.46
C HIS A 274 9.03 -11.00 -27.81
N PHE A 275 9.80 -11.50 -26.86
CA PHE A 275 10.65 -12.67 -27.08
C PHE A 275 9.84 -13.94 -27.36
N PHE A 276 8.78 -14.21 -26.58
CA PHE A 276 7.96 -15.40 -26.75
C PHE A 276 6.88 -15.27 -27.85
N ARG A 277 6.43 -14.06 -28.12
CA ARG A 277 5.36 -13.73 -29.08
C ARG A 277 5.70 -12.48 -29.88
N PRO A 278 6.65 -12.57 -30.83
CA PRO A 278 7.19 -11.39 -31.57
C PRO A 278 6.12 -10.58 -32.33
N ALA A 279 5.01 -11.20 -32.68
CA ALA A 279 3.92 -10.57 -33.45
C ALA A 279 2.99 -9.69 -32.59
N ILE A 280 3.14 -9.66 -31.26
CA ILE A 280 2.24 -8.89 -30.39
C ILE A 280 2.56 -7.38 -30.53
N ALA A 281 1.54 -6.58 -30.81
CA ALA A 281 1.69 -5.14 -30.92
C ALA A 281 1.86 -4.47 -29.54
N ASP A 282 2.64 -3.38 -29.46
CA ASP A 282 2.85 -2.62 -28.22
C ASP A 282 1.55 -2.15 -27.58
N GLN A 283 0.56 -1.76 -28.39
CA GLN A 283 -0.75 -1.35 -27.89
C GLN A 283 -1.51 -2.50 -27.22
N GLN A 284 -1.38 -3.74 -27.76
CA GLN A 284 -1.98 -4.92 -27.13
C GLN A 284 -1.30 -5.25 -25.80
N LEU A 285 0.02 -5.04 -25.70
CA LEU A 285 0.77 -5.19 -24.45
C LEU A 285 0.33 -4.17 -23.42
N GLU A 286 0.08 -2.94 -23.82
CA GLU A 286 -0.40 -1.87 -22.95
C GLU A 286 -1.77 -2.22 -22.33
N PHE A 287 -2.72 -2.69 -23.13
CA PHE A 287 -4.01 -3.19 -22.65
C PHE A 287 -3.87 -4.43 -21.74
N LEU A 288 -3.01 -5.38 -22.15
CA LEU A 288 -2.78 -6.59 -21.38
C LEU A 288 -2.16 -6.27 -20.01
N PHE A 289 -1.25 -5.31 -19.93
CA PHE A 289 -0.66 -4.88 -18.67
C PHE A 289 -1.68 -4.22 -17.75
N SER A 290 -2.56 -3.38 -18.31
CA SER A 290 -3.67 -2.80 -17.56
C SER A 290 -4.57 -3.87 -16.96
N ARG A 291 -4.98 -4.87 -17.77
CA ARG A 291 -5.88 -5.95 -17.38
C ARG A 291 -5.27 -6.90 -16.36
N ALA A 292 -4.02 -7.28 -16.55
CA ALA A 292 -3.40 -8.37 -15.79
C ALA A 292 -2.61 -7.93 -14.55
N SER A 293 -2.18 -6.66 -14.49
CA SER A 293 -1.38 -6.13 -13.38
C SER A 293 -1.96 -4.86 -12.79
N VAL A 294 -2.08 -3.78 -13.59
CA VAL A 294 -2.36 -2.43 -13.05
C VAL A 294 -3.69 -2.37 -12.29
N ASN A 295 -4.79 -2.74 -12.94
CA ASN A 295 -6.13 -2.63 -12.38
C ASN A 295 -6.38 -3.64 -11.25
N PRO A 296 -6.03 -4.94 -11.40
CA PRO A 296 -6.14 -5.90 -10.31
C PRO A 296 -5.34 -5.49 -9.07
N ASN A 297 -4.11 -5.00 -9.24
CA ASN A 297 -3.27 -4.59 -8.13
C ASN A 297 -3.87 -3.44 -7.30
N LYS A 298 -4.57 -2.48 -7.93
CA LYS A 298 -5.25 -1.39 -7.20
C LYS A 298 -6.30 -1.93 -6.22
N LEU A 299 -7.05 -2.96 -6.60
CA LEU A 299 -8.07 -3.57 -5.76
C LEU A 299 -7.47 -4.51 -4.70
N THR A 300 -6.49 -5.33 -5.07
CA THR A 300 -5.87 -6.28 -4.14
C THR A 300 -5.04 -5.59 -3.06
N LEU A 301 -4.46 -4.41 -3.33
CA LEU A 301 -3.74 -3.61 -2.33
C LEU A 301 -4.62 -3.21 -1.14
N ILE A 302 -5.94 -3.11 -1.31
CA ILE A 302 -6.87 -2.86 -0.20
C ILE A 302 -6.78 -4.02 0.81
N LEU A 303 -6.88 -5.27 0.33
CA LEU A 303 -6.78 -6.47 1.17
C LEU A 303 -5.42 -6.58 1.86
N ILE A 304 -4.35 -6.42 1.10
CA ILE A 304 -2.98 -6.47 1.63
C ILE A 304 -2.80 -5.43 2.74
N SER A 305 -3.35 -4.23 2.56
CA SER A 305 -3.24 -3.16 3.55
C SER A 305 -4.05 -3.42 4.81
N MET A 306 -5.22 -4.06 4.71
CA MET A 306 -6.03 -4.43 5.89
C MET A 306 -5.26 -5.43 6.76
N VAL A 307 -4.66 -6.43 6.14
CA VAL A 307 -3.85 -7.44 6.84
C VAL A 307 -2.55 -6.85 7.39
N GLY A 308 -1.95 -5.90 6.68
CA GLY A 308 -0.79 -5.14 7.14
C GLY A 308 -1.03 -4.42 8.48
N THR A 309 -2.26 -3.97 8.75
CA THR A 309 -2.59 -3.37 10.06
C THR A 309 -2.52 -4.38 11.21
N VAL A 310 -2.86 -5.65 10.95
CA VAL A 310 -2.73 -6.74 11.94
C VAL A 310 -1.25 -6.96 12.27
N ALA A 311 -0.38 -6.96 11.25
CA ALA A 311 1.06 -7.10 11.43
C ALA A 311 1.63 -5.97 12.30
N ILE A 312 1.24 -4.72 12.02
CA ILE A 312 1.70 -3.54 12.77
C ILE A 312 1.20 -3.58 14.22
N SER A 313 -0.01 -4.06 14.48
CA SER A 313 -0.55 -4.16 15.85
C SER A 313 0.16 -5.20 16.72
N SER A 314 0.72 -6.25 16.12
CA SER A 314 1.49 -7.28 16.83
C SER A 314 2.94 -6.86 17.13
N LEU A 315 3.47 -5.85 16.42
CA LEU A 315 4.86 -5.40 16.49
C LEU A 315 5.28 -4.99 17.92
N PRO A 316 4.57 -4.09 18.65
CA PRO A 316 4.98 -3.69 19.99
C PRO A 316 4.96 -4.85 21.00
N ILE A 317 4.07 -5.82 20.84
CA ILE A 317 3.99 -7.00 21.70
C ILE A 317 5.21 -7.88 21.46
N LEU A 318 5.48 -8.26 20.20
CA LEU A 318 6.59 -9.15 19.85
C LEU A 318 7.95 -8.51 20.14
N SER A 319 8.12 -7.22 19.97
CA SER A 319 9.41 -6.53 20.18
C SER A 319 9.88 -6.52 21.64
N THR A 320 8.99 -6.72 22.60
CA THR A 320 9.31 -6.78 24.02
C THR A 320 9.61 -8.20 24.51
N LEU A 321 9.26 -9.25 23.72
CA LEU A 321 9.43 -10.64 24.10
C LEU A 321 10.85 -11.14 23.83
N LYS A 322 11.33 -11.99 24.73
CA LYS A 322 12.60 -12.70 24.60
C LYS A 322 12.38 -14.13 24.12
N LYS A 323 13.42 -14.79 23.62
CA LYS A 323 13.33 -16.18 23.15
C LYS A 323 12.77 -17.17 24.20
N LYS A 324 12.92 -16.87 25.49
CA LYS A 324 12.34 -17.65 26.60
C LYS A 324 10.82 -17.52 26.72
N ASP A 325 10.22 -16.44 26.21
CA ASP A 325 8.79 -16.16 26.32
C ASP A 325 7.98 -16.90 25.23
N ARG A 326 8.37 -18.15 24.98
CA ARG A 326 7.91 -19.01 23.90
C ARG A 326 6.37 -19.09 23.78
N LEU A 327 5.67 -19.32 24.90
CA LEU A 327 4.21 -19.46 24.91
C LEU A 327 3.50 -18.16 24.48
N GLN A 328 4.06 -17.03 24.88
CA GLN A 328 3.48 -15.73 24.52
C GLN A 328 3.77 -15.39 23.05
N ILE A 329 4.95 -15.75 22.52
CA ILE A 329 5.27 -15.65 21.10
C ILE A 329 4.30 -16.52 20.29
N GLU A 330 4.13 -17.79 20.67
CA GLU A 330 3.22 -18.72 20.00
C GLU A 330 1.79 -18.21 19.97
N LYS A 331 1.30 -17.71 21.11
CA LYS A 331 -0.03 -17.11 21.22
C LYS A 331 -0.17 -15.91 20.29
N THR A 332 0.77 -14.95 20.34
CA THR A 332 0.71 -13.72 19.53
C THR A 332 0.77 -14.02 18.04
N VAL A 333 1.64 -14.92 17.62
CA VAL A 333 1.77 -15.38 16.24
C VAL A 333 0.47 -16.08 15.80
N GLY A 334 -0.03 -17.04 16.60
CA GLY A 334 -1.27 -17.76 16.30
C GLY A 334 -2.49 -16.84 16.20
N ASP A 335 -2.63 -15.90 17.12
CA ASP A 335 -3.74 -14.92 17.12
C ASP A 335 -3.67 -14.00 15.89
N SER A 336 -2.49 -13.50 15.55
CA SER A 336 -2.32 -12.61 14.39
C SER A 336 -2.64 -13.31 13.07
N PHE A 337 -2.15 -14.55 12.87
CA PHE A 337 -2.53 -15.32 11.68
C PHE A 337 -4.02 -15.69 11.67
N SER A 338 -4.62 -15.98 12.83
CA SER A 338 -6.04 -16.27 12.93
C SER A 338 -6.90 -15.06 12.55
N ILE A 339 -6.51 -13.85 12.99
CA ILE A 339 -7.16 -12.59 12.58
C ILE A 339 -6.96 -12.33 11.08
N ALA A 340 -5.76 -12.59 10.55
CA ALA A 340 -5.51 -12.47 9.13
C ALA A 340 -6.40 -13.40 8.30
N VAL A 341 -6.56 -14.64 8.71
CA VAL A 341 -7.45 -15.63 8.07
C VAL A 341 -8.91 -15.17 8.14
N LEU A 342 -9.33 -14.63 9.29
CA LEU A 342 -10.67 -14.08 9.49
C LEU A 342 -11.01 -12.94 8.53
N ILE A 343 -10.02 -12.14 8.15
CA ILE A 343 -10.17 -11.04 7.18
C ILE A 343 -10.03 -11.56 5.75
N LEU A 344 -8.98 -12.34 5.45
CA LEU A 344 -8.63 -12.75 4.10
C LEU A 344 -9.67 -13.68 3.47
N LEU A 345 -10.10 -14.73 4.16
CA LEU A 345 -10.98 -15.74 3.57
C LEU A 345 -12.30 -15.14 3.06
N PRO A 346 -13.10 -14.43 3.89
CA PRO A 346 -14.36 -13.87 3.40
C PRO A 346 -14.15 -12.76 2.37
N SER A 347 -13.08 -11.97 2.51
CA SER A 347 -12.80 -10.89 1.56
C SER A 347 -12.38 -11.42 0.18
N LEU A 348 -11.49 -12.41 0.13
CA LEU A 348 -11.07 -13.05 -1.13
C LEU A 348 -12.25 -13.74 -1.82
N ALA A 349 -13.04 -14.48 -1.04
CA ALA A 349 -14.20 -15.18 -1.56
C ALA A 349 -15.28 -14.22 -2.08
N GLY A 350 -15.60 -13.18 -1.30
CA GLY A 350 -16.57 -12.15 -1.70
C GLY A 350 -16.11 -11.33 -2.90
N MET A 351 -14.83 -10.90 -2.93
CA MET A 351 -14.28 -10.18 -4.07
C MET A 351 -14.15 -11.05 -5.33
N SER A 352 -13.91 -12.36 -5.18
CA SER A 352 -13.89 -13.29 -6.31
C SER A 352 -15.28 -13.48 -6.89
N LEU A 353 -16.33 -13.59 -6.06
CA LEU A 353 -17.73 -13.64 -6.50
C LEU A 353 -18.14 -12.34 -7.20
N LEU A 354 -17.75 -11.22 -6.63
CA LEU A 354 -18.04 -9.88 -7.15
C LEU A 354 -17.01 -9.39 -8.18
N ALA A 355 -16.13 -10.24 -8.70
CA ALA A 355 -15.04 -9.80 -9.56
C ALA A 355 -15.51 -9.01 -10.79
N GLY A 356 -16.56 -9.47 -11.47
CA GLY A 356 -17.16 -8.76 -12.60
C GLY A 356 -17.73 -7.40 -12.21
N PRO A 357 -18.71 -7.34 -11.28
CA PRO A 357 -19.26 -6.07 -10.80
C PRO A 357 -18.22 -5.10 -10.23
N LEU A 358 -17.25 -5.57 -9.43
CA LEU A 358 -16.18 -4.74 -8.91
C LEU A 358 -15.31 -4.15 -10.01
N TYR A 359 -14.92 -4.97 -10.98
CA TYR A 359 -14.13 -4.49 -12.11
C TYR A 359 -14.92 -3.46 -12.94
N THR A 360 -16.19 -3.74 -13.23
CA THR A 360 -17.09 -2.83 -13.98
C THR A 360 -17.27 -1.50 -13.24
N LEU A 361 -17.43 -1.53 -11.92
CA LEU A 361 -17.61 -0.34 -11.10
C LEU A 361 -16.41 0.61 -11.21
N PHE A 362 -15.20 0.08 -11.08
CA PHE A 362 -13.99 0.90 -11.05
C PHE A 362 -13.43 1.21 -12.44
N PHE A 363 -13.39 0.22 -13.34
CA PHE A 363 -12.63 0.31 -14.60
C PHE A 363 -13.52 0.23 -15.86
N GLY A 364 -14.80 -0.08 -15.72
CA GLY A 364 -15.73 -0.33 -16.80
C GLY A 364 -15.85 -1.83 -17.14
N TYR A 365 -16.88 -2.16 -17.91
CA TYR A 365 -17.15 -3.55 -18.26
C TYR A 365 -16.09 -4.13 -19.19
N ASP A 366 -15.38 -5.14 -18.71
CA ASP A 366 -14.39 -5.90 -19.47
C ASP A 366 -14.32 -7.35 -18.94
N PRO A 367 -15.03 -8.28 -19.58
CA PRO A 367 -15.11 -9.67 -19.13
C PRO A 367 -13.77 -10.38 -19.12
N ASP A 368 -12.84 -10.02 -20.03
CA ASP A 368 -11.50 -10.61 -20.08
C ASP A 368 -10.69 -10.32 -18.83
N SER A 369 -10.93 -9.19 -18.19
CA SER A 369 -10.22 -8.75 -16.98
C SER A 369 -10.64 -9.48 -15.71
N VAL A 370 -11.83 -10.11 -15.68
CA VAL A 370 -12.35 -10.79 -14.49
C VAL A 370 -11.45 -11.93 -14.05
N GLY A 371 -11.02 -12.77 -14.99
CA GLY A 371 -10.10 -13.88 -14.72
C GLY A 371 -8.73 -13.40 -14.17
N TYR A 372 -8.17 -12.34 -14.76
CA TYR A 372 -6.92 -11.75 -14.25
C TYR A 372 -7.08 -11.23 -12.83
N PHE A 373 -8.20 -10.59 -12.52
CA PHE A 373 -8.46 -10.09 -11.18
C PHE A 373 -8.62 -11.21 -10.15
N GLN A 374 -9.37 -12.28 -10.48
CA GLN A 374 -9.51 -13.45 -9.61
C GLN A 374 -8.15 -14.12 -9.32
N PHE A 375 -7.29 -14.21 -10.33
CA PHE A 375 -5.96 -14.76 -10.15
C PHE A 375 -5.04 -13.86 -9.32
N ALA A 376 -5.17 -12.54 -9.46
CA ALA A 376 -4.46 -11.57 -8.62
C ALA A 376 -4.94 -11.60 -7.15
N LEU A 377 -6.20 -11.92 -6.89
CA LEU A 377 -6.71 -12.15 -5.52
C LEU A 377 -5.99 -13.33 -4.86
N LEU A 378 -5.75 -14.43 -5.59
CA LEU A 378 -4.98 -15.56 -5.07
C LEU A 378 -3.52 -15.15 -4.73
N ALA A 379 -2.88 -14.37 -5.60
CA ALA A 379 -1.55 -13.84 -5.32
C ALA A 379 -1.53 -12.95 -4.08
N SER A 380 -2.56 -12.11 -3.88
CA SER A 380 -2.68 -11.22 -2.73
C SER A 380 -2.78 -11.95 -1.39
N LEU A 381 -3.29 -13.19 -1.36
CA LEU A 381 -3.29 -14.06 -0.18
C LEU A 381 -1.86 -14.29 0.32
N PHE A 382 -0.98 -14.76 -0.55
CA PHE A 382 0.39 -15.09 -0.18
C PHE A 382 1.22 -13.83 0.11
N PHE A 383 0.99 -12.74 -0.60
CA PHE A 383 1.56 -11.44 -0.27
C PHE A 383 1.19 -11.00 1.15
N SER A 384 -0.08 -11.10 1.51
CA SER A 384 -0.57 -10.72 2.84
C SER A 384 0.04 -11.57 3.94
N LEU A 385 0.09 -12.89 3.74
CA LEU A 385 0.71 -13.82 4.70
C LEU A 385 2.21 -13.56 4.86
N PHE A 386 2.93 -13.30 3.76
CA PHE A 386 4.34 -12.92 3.81
C PHE A 386 4.56 -11.59 4.53
N THR A 387 3.70 -10.60 4.32
CA THR A 387 3.79 -9.29 4.97
C THR A 387 3.70 -9.42 6.50
N ILE A 388 2.76 -10.22 7.01
CA ILE A 388 2.65 -10.50 8.45
C ILE A 388 3.91 -11.18 8.95
N LEU A 389 4.33 -12.26 8.29
CA LEU A 389 5.48 -13.05 8.69
C LEU A 389 6.77 -12.22 8.73
N SER A 390 7.03 -11.44 7.69
CA SER A 390 8.22 -10.60 7.60
C SER A 390 8.24 -9.50 8.66
N THR A 391 7.08 -8.90 8.98
CA THR A 391 6.94 -7.91 10.06
C THR A 391 7.19 -8.56 11.43
N MET A 392 6.70 -9.77 11.67
CA MET A 392 6.94 -10.52 12.91
C MET A 392 8.42 -10.87 13.08
N LEU A 393 9.07 -11.35 12.02
CA LEU A 393 10.51 -11.64 12.05
C LEU A 393 11.33 -10.39 12.35
N GLN A 394 10.99 -9.25 11.77
CA GLN A 394 11.64 -7.97 12.08
C GLN A 394 11.40 -7.55 13.53
N SER A 395 10.18 -7.73 14.04
CA SER A 395 9.83 -7.41 15.45
C SER A 395 10.62 -8.25 16.45
N LEU A 396 10.92 -9.49 16.09
CA LEU A 396 11.72 -10.43 16.88
C LEU A 396 13.24 -10.29 16.64
N ASN A 397 13.69 -9.19 16.02
CA ASN A 397 15.09 -8.87 15.67
C ASN A 397 15.74 -9.82 14.64
N HIS A 398 14.96 -10.60 13.88
CA HIS A 398 15.46 -11.42 12.78
C HIS A 398 15.45 -10.67 11.43
N HIS A 399 16.00 -9.43 11.42
CA HIS A 399 16.02 -8.57 10.22
C HIS A 399 16.71 -9.23 9.03
N LEU A 400 17.85 -9.91 9.26
CA LEU A 400 18.61 -10.58 8.19
C LEU A 400 17.82 -11.72 7.55
N VAL A 401 17.02 -12.45 8.34
CA VAL A 401 16.15 -13.53 7.81
C VAL A 401 15.04 -12.91 6.95
N ALA A 402 14.40 -11.83 7.41
CA ALA A 402 13.37 -11.14 6.64
C ALA A 402 13.93 -10.62 5.30
N ILE A 403 15.15 -10.04 5.30
CA ILE A 403 15.85 -9.60 4.07
C ILE A 403 16.11 -10.79 3.15
N ARG A 404 16.66 -11.90 3.67
CA ARG A 404 16.94 -13.10 2.87
C ARG A 404 15.68 -13.64 2.21
N LEU A 405 14.59 -13.80 2.96
CA LEU A 405 13.30 -14.23 2.42
C LEU A 405 12.76 -13.27 1.35
N THR A 406 12.98 -11.96 1.52
CA THR A 406 12.61 -10.96 0.50
C THR A 406 13.44 -11.11 -0.78
N VAL A 407 14.75 -11.34 -0.66
CA VAL A 407 15.63 -11.62 -1.81
C VAL A 407 15.22 -12.92 -2.50
N ASP A 408 14.98 -13.99 -1.72
CA ASP A 408 14.49 -15.26 -2.26
C ASP A 408 13.16 -15.07 -3.03
N ALA A 409 12.24 -14.26 -2.49
CA ALA A 409 10.97 -13.95 -3.17
C ALA A 409 11.21 -13.25 -4.51
N ILE A 410 12.12 -12.27 -4.57
CA ILE A 410 12.46 -11.55 -5.82
C ILE A 410 13.09 -12.50 -6.84
N ILE A 411 14.03 -13.35 -6.42
CA ILE A 411 14.69 -14.31 -7.32
C ILE A 411 13.67 -15.32 -7.86
N LEU A 412 12.86 -15.92 -6.99
CA LEU A 412 11.81 -16.86 -7.39
C LEU A 412 10.79 -16.18 -8.30
N LYS A 413 10.41 -14.93 -8.00
CA LYS A 413 9.53 -14.14 -8.85
C LYS A 413 10.12 -14.00 -10.27
N LEU A 414 11.38 -13.63 -10.41
CA LEU A 414 12.03 -13.49 -11.71
C LEU A 414 12.04 -14.82 -12.49
N VAL A 415 12.39 -15.93 -11.83
CA VAL A 415 12.41 -17.25 -12.47
C VAL A 415 11.01 -17.67 -12.94
N PHE A 416 10.03 -17.61 -12.04
CA PHE A 416 8.66 -18.00 -12.38
C PHE A 416 7.95 -16.99 -13.28
N GLN A 417 8.42 -15.74 -13.36
CA GLN A 417 7.91 -14.74 -14.30
C GLN A 417 8.22 -15.13 -15.75
N VAL A 418 9.44 -15.58 -16.02
CA VAL A 418 9.83 -16.03 -17.36
C VAL A 418 8.96 -17.22 -17.79
N ILE A 419 8.86 -18.24 -16.91
CA ILE A 419 8.05 -19.45 -17.18
C ILE A 419 6.56 -19.09 -17.30
N GLY A 420 6.05 -18.26 -16.39
CA GLY A 420 4.64 -17.88 -16.36
C GLY A 420 4.21 -17.09 -17.59
N LEU A 421 5.01 -16.10 -18.02
CA LEU A 421 4.70 -15.31 -19.21
C LEU A 421 4.79 -16.14 -20.49
N ALA A 422 5.73 -17.10 -20.55
CA ALA A 422 5.85 -18.01 -21.69
C ALA A 422 4.61 -18.91 -21.84
N LEU A 423 4.15 -19.53 -20.74
CA LEU A 423 3.09 -20.53 -20.75
C LEU A 423 1.69 -19.93 -20.63
N LEU A 424 1.51 -18.92 -19.76
CA LEU A 424 0.21 -18.40 -19.35
C LEU A 424 -0.06 -16.96 -19.84
N GLY A 425 0.88 -16.35 -20.56
CA GLY A 425 0.76 -14.96 -21.02
C GLY A 425 0.54 -14.01 -19.82
N GLY A 426 -0.46 -13.12 -19.90
CA GLY A 426 -0.73 -12.13 -18.84
C GLY A 426 -0.99 -12.71 -17.45
N TYR A 427 -1.52 -13.93 -17.33
CA TYR A 427 -1.70 -14.63 -16.05
C TYR A 427 -0.37 -14.97 -15.37
N GLY A 428 0.73 -15.04 -16.14
CA GLY A 428 2.07 -15.38 -15.64
C GLY A 428 2.56 -14.44 -14.55
N MET A 429 2.15 -13.17 -14.56
CA MET A 429 2.52 -12.20 -13.53
C MET A 429 1.94 -12.58 -12.14
N SER A 430 0.66 -12.86 -12.08
CA SER A 430 0.01 -13.29 -10.83
C SER A 430 0.42 -14.71 -10.42
N PHE A 431 0.64 -15.61 -11.37
CA PHE A 431 1.16 -16.96 -11.14
C PHE A 431 2.53 -16.93 -10.46
N SER A 432 3.47 -16.17 -10.99
CA SER A 432 4.81 -16.05 -10.42
C SER A 432 4.79 -15.44 -9.01
N ASN A 433 3.91 -14.46 -8.77
CA ASN A 433 3.69 -13.89 -7.45
C ASN A 433 3.17 -14.94 -6.46
N THR A 434 2.16 -15.72 -6.87
CA THR A 434 1.56 -16.76 -6.04
C THR A 434 2.60 -17.79 -5.59
N ILE A 435 3.39 -18.31 -6.53
CA ILE A 435 4.40 -19.33 -6.21
C ILE A 435 5.55 -18.75 -5.40
N ALA A 436 6.11 -17.63 -5.81
CA ALA A 436 7.25 -17.02 -5.13
C ALA A 436 6.92 -16.72 -3.67
N PHE A 437 5.81 -16.01 -3.41
CA PHE A 437 5.41 -15.65 -2.05
C PHE A 437 4.86 -16.84 -1.25
N GLY A 438 4.26 -17.83 -1.90
CA GLY A 438 3.87 -19.08 -1.26
C GLY A 438 5.09 -19.84 -0.72
N ILE A 439 6.12 -20.02 -1.54
CA ILE A 439 7.36 -20.73 -1.13
C ILE A 439 8.05 -20.00 0.02
N VAL A 440 8.26 -18.67 -0.10
CA VAL A 440 8.98 -17.92 0.94
C VAL A 440 8.17 -17.79 2.22
N PHE A 441 6.84 -17.75 2.13
CA PHE A 441 5.98 -17.81 3.31
C PHE A 441 6.14 -19.13 4.06
N VAL A 442 6.08 -20.25 3.36
CA VAL A 442 6.27 -21.59 3.98
C VAL A 442 7.65 -21.71 4.61
N ARG A 443 8.72 -21.33 3.90
CA ARG A 443 10.09 -21.33 4.43
C ARG A 443 10.24 -20.46 5.68
N GLY A 444 9.75 -19.23 5.63
CA GLY A 444 9.84 -18.30 6.75
C GLY A 444 9.01 -18.75 7.96
N TYR A 445 7.81 -19.32 7.73
CA TYR A 445 6.97 -19.88 8.76
C TYR A 445 7.66 -21.09 9.44
N GLN A 446 8.24 -22.00 8.65
CA GLN A 446 9.02 -23.13 9.15
C GLN A 446 10.25 -22.67 9.97
N TYR A 447 10.96 -21.63 9.48
CA TYR A 447 12.07 -21.04 10.22
C TYR A 447 11.61 -20.52 11.59
N MET A 448 10.52 -19.75 11.64
CA MET A 448 9.98 -19.18 12.87
C MET A 448 9.55 -20.28 13.85
N CYS A 449 8.85 -21.31 13.37
CA CYS A 449 8.45 -22.45 14.19
C CYS A 449 9.64 -23.20 14.78
N LYS A 450 10.70 -23.42 13.98
CA LYS A 450 11.92 -24.12 14.41
C LYS A 450 12.73 -23.29 15.42
N GLU A 451 12.92 -22.00 15.14
CA GLU A 451 13.74 -21.09 15.95
C GLU A 451 13.18 -20.91 17.36
N TYR A 452 11.86 -20.75 17.46
CA TYR A 452 11.17 -20.55 18.74
C TYR A 452 10.58 -21.85 19.30
N ARG A 453 10.68 -22.97 18.59
CA ARG A 453 10.08 -24.28 18.94
C ARG A 453 8.59 -24.14 19.24
N ILE A 454 7.84 -23.44 18.40
CA ILE A 454 6.41 -23.17 18.54
C ILE A 454 5.61 -23.93 17.47
N ALA A 455 4.35 -24.24 17.79
CA ALA A 455 3.42 -24.90 16.88
C ALA A 455 2.07 -24.14 16.79
N PRO A 456 2.06 -22.89 16.31
CA PRO A 456 0.84 -22.07 16.27
C PRO A 456 -0.23 -22.63 15.33
N PHE A 457 0.13 -23.62 14.50
CA PHE A 457 -0.75 -24.24 13.50
C PHE A 457 -2.03 -24.84 14.11
N VAL A 458 -1.96 -25.46 15.28
CA VAL A 458 -3.14 -26.03 15.95
C VAL A 458 -4.19 -24.95 16.22
N ARG A 459 -3.75 -23.80 16.71
CA ARG A 459 -4.63 -22.65 16.99
C ARG A 459 -5.16 -22.05 15.70
N ILE A 460 -4.29 -21.87 14.71
CA ILE A 460 -4.67 -21.33 13.39
C ILE A 460 -5.70 -22.26 12.72
N SER A 461 -5.52 -23.58 12.77
CA SER A 461 -6.40 -24.56 12.12
C SER A 461 -7.81 -24.57 12.69
N GLN A 462 -7.97 -24.40 14.00
CA GLN A 462 -9.29 -24.32 14.64
C GLN A 462 -10.06 -23.07 14.18
N TYR A 463 -9.40 -21.89 14.15
CA TYR A 463 -9.98 -20.66 13.63
C TYR A 463 -10.22 -20.73 12.13
N PHE A 464 -9.29 -21.34 11.38
CA PHE A 464 -9.43 -21.53 9.94
C PHE A 464 -10.70 -22.34 9.60
N LEU A 465 -10.91 -23.47 10.24
CA LEU A 465 -12.05 -24.33 9.97
C LEU A 465 -13.37 -23.63 10.26
N LYS A 466 -13.44 -22.90 11.37
CA LYS A 466 -14.63 -22.11 11.73
C LYS A 466 -14.88 -21.01 10.70
N THR A 467 -13.85 -20.23 10.36
CA THR A 467 -13.93 -19.13 9.38
C THR A 467 -14.26 -19.66 7.99
N PHE A 468 -13.70 -20.80 7.60
CA PHE A 468 -13.99 -21.46 6.32
C PHE A 468 -15.48 -21.84 6.20
N ARG A 469 -16.05 -22.46 7.24
CA ARG A 469 -17.49 -22.79 7.26
C ARG A 469 -18.36 -21.53 7.16
N SER A 470 -18.03 -20.49 7.89
CA SER A 470 -18.75 -19.21 7.86
C SER A 470 -18.64 -18.53 6.50
N THR A 471 -17.46 -18.58 5.87
CA THR A 471 -17.21 -18.04 4.52
C THR A 471 -17.97 -18.85 3.47
N PHE A 472 -17.97 -20.17 3.59
CA PHE A 472 -18.73 -21.04 2.67
C PHE A 472 -20.22 -20.75 2.74
N PHE A 473 -20.79 -20.63 3.96
CA PHE A 473 -22.19 -20.26 4.14
C PHE A 473 -22.50 -18.88 3.53
N MET A 474 -21.64 -17.90 3.79
CA MET A 474 -21.73 -16.57 3.18
C MET A 474 -21.73 -16.65 1.65
N LEU A 475 -20.81 -17.44 1.06
CA LEU A 475 -20.73 -17.59 -0.39
C LEU A 475 -22.01 -18.19 -0.98
N VAL A 476 -22.58 -19.23 -0.36
CA VAL A 476 -23.83 -19.83 -0.83
C VAL A 476 -24.95 -18.79 -0.86
N VAL A 477 -25.15 -18.05 0.23
CA VAL A 477 -26.19 -17.01 0.29
C VAL A 477 -25.92 -15.89 -0.71
N CYS A 478 -24.69 -15.40 -0.80
CA CYS A 478 -24.32 -14.35 -1.75
C CYS A 478 -24.46 -14.81 -3.20
N SER A 479 -24.16 -16.06 -3.52
CA SER A 479 -24.34 -16.61 -4.87
C SER A 479 -25.81 -16.69 -5.27
N LEU A 480 -26.70 -17.05 -4.36
CA LEU A 480 -28.16 -17.03 -4.62
C LEU A 480 -28.64 -15.60 -4.89
N VAL A 481 -28.22 -14.63 -4.07
CA VAL A 481 -28.56 -13.22 -4.29
C VAL A 481 -27.97 -12.70 -5.60
N PHE A 482 -26.73 -13.10 -5.94
CA PHE A 482 -26.08 -12.75 -7.20
C PHE A 482 -26.89 -13.27 -8.41
N LEU A 483 -27.34 -14.53 -8.37
CA LEU A 483 -28.16 -15.12 -9.42
C LEU A 483 -29.50 -14.37 -9.56
N MET A 484 -30.16 -14.04 -8.45
CA MET A 484 -31.39 -13.24 -8.46
C MET A 484 -31.18 -11.86 -9.10
N LEU A 485 -30.12 -11.16 -8.74
CA LEU A 485 -29.81 -9.85 -9.32
C LEU A 485 -29.49 -9.96 -10.82
N ASN A 486 -28.82 -11.03 -11.24
CA ASN A 486 -28.41 -11.24 -12.62
C ASN A 486 -29.58 -11.46 -13.58
N THR A 487 -30.78 -11.86 -13.10
CA THR A 487 -32.00 -11.95 -13.93
C THR A 487 -32.60 -10.57 -14.25
N GLN A 488 -32.29 -9.54 -13.47
CA GLN A 488 -32.92 -8.22 -13.58
C GLN A 488 -31.93 -7.10 -13.98
N LEU A 489 -30.65 -7.26 -13.68
CA LEU A 489 -29.64 -6.22 -13.84
C LEU A 489 -28.51 -6.70 -14.77
N SER A 490 -28.14 -5.88 -15.75
CA SER A 490 -26.99 -6.17 -16.61
C SER A 490 -25.67 -5.80 -15.92
N MET A 491 -24.62 -6.60 -16.10
CA MET A 491 -23.30 -6.32 -15.55
C MET A 491 -22.54 -5.21 -16.30
N THR A 492 -23.05 -4.75 -17.43
CA THR A 492 -22.38 -3.74 -18.29
C THR A 492 -22.48 -2.33 -17.74
N SER A 493 -23.49 -2.05 -16.90
CA SER A 493 -23.74 -0.72 -16.32
C SER A 493 -23.02 -0.52 -15.00
N LYS A 494 -22.29 0.61 -14.86
CA LYS A 494 -21.68 1.00 -13.58
C LYS A 494 -22.71 1.19 -12.47
N ALA A 495 -23.91 1.72 -12.79
CA ALA A 495 -24.99 1.88 -11.81
C ALA A 495 -25.46 0.53 -11.26
N HIS A 496 -25.64 -0.46 -12.13
CA HIS A 496 -25.99 -1.81 -11.69
C HIS A 496 -24.85 -2.46 -10.89
N ALA A 497 -23.60 -2.22 -11.27
CA ALA A 497 -22.43 -2.69 -10.52
C ALA A 497 -22.39 -2.15 -9.07
N VAL A 498 -22.81 -0.89 -8.84
CA VAL A 498 -22.99 -0.34 -7.48
C VAL A 498 -24.02 -1.15 -6.69
N VAL A 499 -25.16 -1.50 -7.31
CA VAL A 499 -26.22 -2.30 -6.67
C VAL A 499 -25.69 -3.68 -6.29
N TYR A 500 -25.02 -4.38 -7.23
CA TYR A 500 -24.38 -5.68 -6.95
C TYR A 500 -23.41 -5.60 -5.76
N CYS A 501 -22.47 -4.66 -5.80
CA CYS A 501 -21.47 -4.51 -4.75
C CYS A 501 -22.11 -4.11 -3.41
N GLY A 502 -23.10 -3.21 -3.42
CA GLY A 502 -23.79 -2.76 -2.21
C GLY A 502 -24.64 -3.86 -1.57
N VAL A 503 -25.54 -4.48 -2.34
CA VAL A 503 -26.45 -5.51 -1.82
C VAL A 503 -25.68 -6.75 -1.36
N ILE A 504 -24.80 -7.28 -2.22
CA ILE A 504 -24.04 -8.50 -1.87
C ILE A 504 -23.01 -8.21 -0.78
N GLY A 505 -22.42 -7.02 -0.75
CA GLY A 505 -21.52 -6.61 0.33
C GLY A 505 -22.21 -6.55 1.70
N ILE A 506 -23.43 -5.99 1.76
CA ILE A 506 -24.22 -5.92 3.00
C ILE A 506 -24.70 -7.33 3.41
N VAL A 507 -25.31 -8.08 2.49
CA VAL A 507 -25.78 -9.44 2.75
C VAL A 507 -24.63 -10.35 3.17
N GLY A 508 -23.51 -10.29 2.45
CA GLY A 508 -22.31 -11.06 2.77
C GLY A 508 -21.73 -10.70 4.15
N GLY A 509 -21.63 -9.42 4.47
CA GLY A 509 -21.19 -8.97 5.79
C GLY A 509 -22.08 -9.47 6.93
N ILE A 510 -23.39 -9.32 6.79
CA ILE A 510 -24.36 -9.79 7.80
C ILE A 510 -24.32 -11.30 7.96
N THR A 511 -24.35 -12.06 6.85
CA THR A 511 -24.35 -13.53 6.87
C THR A 511 -23.05 -14.09 7.43
N PHE A 512 -21.90 -13.49 7.07
CA PHE A 512 -20.61 -13.89 7.63
C PHE A 512 -20.54 -13.63 9.13
N LEU A 513 -20.90 -12.42 9.59
CA LEU A 513 -20.87 -12.07 11.00
C LEU A 513 -21.82 -12.96 11.82
N PHE A 514 -23.01 -13.26 11.29
CA PHE A 514 -23.96 -14.15 11.93
C PHE A 514 -23.41 -15.58 12.02
N ALA A 515 -22.86 -16.13 10.95
CA ALA A 515 -22.28 -17.48 10.91
C ALA A 515 -21.03 -17.61 11.78
N GLN A 516 -20.19 -16.56 11.82
CA GLN A 516 -18.91 -16.57 12.57
C GLN A 516 -19.10 -16.39 14.07
N PHE A 517 -19.97 -15.48 14.48
CA PHE A 517 -20.13 -15.07 15.88
C PHE A 517 -21.43 -15.52 16.53
N GLY A 518 -22.43 -15.95 15.74
CA GLY A 518 -23.76 -16.39 16.21
C GLY A 518 -24.53 -15.28 16.91
N ARG A 519 -25.59 -15.66 17.65
CA ARG A 519 -26.38 -14.72 18.45
C ARG A 519 -25.56 -13.98 19.54
N ASN A 520 -24.49 -14.60 20.03
CA ASN A 520 -23.63 -14.03 21.06
C ASN A 520 -22.69 -12.93 20.53
N GLY A 521 -22.46 -12.84 19.22
CA GLY A 521 -21.61 -11.79 18.62
C GLY A 521 -22.20 -10.39 18.78
N LEU A 522 -23.51 -10.25 18.64
CA LEU A 522 -24.21 -8.98 18.87
C LEU A 522 -24.16 -8.53 20.33
N GLN A 523 -24.18 -9.47 21.28
CA GLN A 523 -24.00 -9.17 22.70
C GLN A 523 -22.57 -8.72 23.03
N HIS A 524 -21.55 -9.29 22.37
CA HIS A 524 -20.16 -8.87 22.56
C HIS A 524 -19.92 -7.45 22.04
N VAL A 525 -20.46 -7.08 20.90
CA VAL A 525 -20.40 -5.71 20.37
C VAL A 525 -21.15 -4.73 21.30
N ARG A 526 -22.29 -5.13 21.81
CA ARG A 526 -23.07 -4.33 22.76
C ARG A 526 -22.37 -4.15 24.12
N ASN A 527 -21.72 -5.20 24.62
CA ASN A 527 -20.94 -5.16 25.86
C ASN A 527 -19.63 -4.37 25.70
N PHE A 528 -19.02 -4.33 24.49
CA PHE A 528 -17.88 -3.47 24.21
C PHE A 528 -18.25 -1.99 24.26
N LYS A 529 -19.45 -1.64 23.76
CA LYS A 529 -19.99 -0.27 23.82
C LYS A 529 -20.30 0.16 25.25
N ASN A 530 -20.83 -0.74 26.07
CA ASN A 530 -21.17 -0.45 27.47
C ASN A 530 -19.94 -0.34 28.38
N ARG A 531 -18.89 -1.14 28.16
CA ARG A 531 -17.60 -1.01 28.88
C ARG A 531 -16.84 0.28 28.58
N HIS A 532 -17.13 0.96 27.47
CA HIS A 532 -16.57 2.27 27.16
C HIS A 532 -17.41 3.44 27.65
N GLN A 533 -18.62 3.20 28.18
CA GLN A 533 -19.45 4.23 28.85
C GLN A 533 -19.25 4.24 30.38
N GLU A 534 -18.69 3.19 30.96
CA GLU A 534 -18.45 3.08 32.41
C GLU A 534 -17.01 3.41 32.85
N ASN A 535 -16.11 3.77 31.90
CA ASN A 535 -14.77 4.28 32.16
C ASN A 535 -14.60 5.65 31.46
#